data_36f53e3c63a5c0503914bf2227d04f48
#
_entry.id   36f53e3c63a5c0503914bf2227d04f48
#
_cell.length_a   1.000
_cell.length_b   1.000
_cell.length_c   1.000
_cell.angle_alpha   90.00
_cell.angle_beta   90.00
_cell.angle_gamma   90.00
#
_symmetry.space_group_name_H-M   'P 1'
#
loop_
_entity.id
_entity.type
_entity.pdbx_description
1 polymer ?
#
loop_
_entity_poly.entity_id
_entity_poly.type
_entity_poly.pdbx_seq_one_letter_code
_entity_poly.pdbx_strand_id
1 'polypeptide(L)'
;TTLQRLAQGEPVALPQGEVEKAPLLAPDAWRNPAYLHFALKTLLATLICYVFYTAADWQGLHTIMLSCVIVAQPGLGATMQKTWLRIGGALLASLLALLLIVFVQPWTDSLTGLLAMSLPVLALAAWIAAGSERIAYAGIQIGFTFALAFLSWFAPLTNLTELRDRVLGILLGVLVSSIVHLYLWPDSEAPQLKSRLAGLYRRLADCLAAPHDAVPLAPLFVAFTDSEALIHRVRAEPLGTYAHPWPQAKNWPMRATLARAEEIARLSEGYRLNAAPGDPTLARCAEQLRRYAERIEQEATAPGGTLAALPDWGPTPIA
;
A
#
# COMPACT_ATOMS: atom_id res chain seq x y z
N THR A 1 30.39 -8.11 -19.09
CA THR A 1 29.19 -7.76 -18.33
C THR A 1 28.53 -9.04 -17.83
N THR A 2 27.79 -8.97 -16.71
CA THR A 2 27.07 -10.11 -16.08
C THR A 2 26.15 -10.82 -17.09
N LEU A 3 25.51 -10.06 -17.99
CA LEU A 3 24.67 -10.57 -19.07
C LEU A 3 25.47 -11.38 -20.12
N GLN A 4 26.71 -10.98 -20.47
CA GLN A 4 27.55 -11.74 -21.37
C GLN A 4 27.99 -13.08 -20.76
N ARG A 5 28.28 -13.10 -19.45
CA ARG A 5 28.61 -14.36 -18.75
C ARG A 5 27.41 -15.29 -18.65
N LEU A 6 26.20 -14.74 -18.37
CA LEU A 6 24.95 -15.51 -18.41
C LEU A 6 24.67 -16.08 -19.81
N ALA A 7 24.89 -15.29 -20.87
CA ALA A 7 24.76 -15.74 -22.26
C ALA A 7 25.80 -16.81 -22.67
N GLN A 8 26.94 -16.84 -21.99
CA GLN A 8 28.00 -17.86 -22.18
C GLN A 8 27.80 -19.10 -21.29
N GLY A 9 26.71 -19.16 -20.50
CA GLY A 9 26.42 -20.29 -19.60
C GLY A 9 27.34 -20.39 -18.39
N GLU A 10 28.12 -19.33 -18.09
CA GLU A 10 28.97 -19.30 -16.90
C GLU A 10 28.07 -19.12 -15.64
N PRO A 11 28.29 -19.91 -14.59
CA PRO A 11 27.56 -19.72 -13.33
C PRO A 11 27.94 -18.36 -12.73
N VAL A 12 27.04 -17.41 -12.82
CA VAL A 12 27.18 -16.13 -12.11
C VAL A 12 26.89 -16.40 -10.65
N ALA A 13 27.90 -16.37 -9.80
CA ALA A 13 27.72 -16.35 -8.36
C ALA A 13 26.95 -15.07 -8.01
N LEU A 14 25.68 -15.23 -7.69
CA LEU A 14 24.91 -14.13 -7.07
C LEU A 14 25.65 -13.74 -5.78
N PRO A 15 25.89 -12.45 -5.53
CA PRO A 15 26.46 -12.03 -4.28
C PRO A 15 25.53 -12.57 -3.17
N GLN A 16 26.02 -13.56 -2.44
CA GLN A 16 25.40 -14.01 -1.21
C GLN A 16 25.67 -12.92 -0.18
N GLY A 17 24.87 -11.84 -0.22
CA GLY A 17 24.81 -10.92 0.87
C GLY A 17 24.37 -11.74 2.09
N GLU A 18 25.17 -11.72 3.16
CA GLU A 18 24.72 -12.23 4.43
C GLU A 18 23.35 -11.61 4.70
N VAL A 19 22.33 -12.45 4.77
CA VAL A 19 20.99 -12.02 5.14
C VAL A 19 21.11 -11.62 6.61
N GLU A 20 21.36 -10.33 6.82
CA GLU A 20 21.38 -9.74 8.14
C GLU A 20 20.03 -10.07 8.78
N LYS A 21 20.06 -10.91 9.81
CA LYS A 21 18.84 -11.34 10.49
C LYS A 21 18.17 -10.09 11.04
N ALA A 22 17.06 -9.72 10.45
CA ALA A 22 16.26 -8.59 10.92
C ALA A 22 15.97 -8.80 12.43
N PRO A 23 16.22 -7.81 13.28
CA PRO A 23 15.92 -7.92 14.69
C PRO A 23 14.42 -8.15 14.89
N LEU A 24 14.05 -8.98 15.89
CA LEU A 24 12.65 -9.29 16.22
C LEU A 24 11.82 -8.05 16.57
N LEU A 25 12.46 -7.03 17.12
CA LEU A 25 11.83 -5.75 17.46
C LEU A 25 12.56 -4.63 16.73
N ALA A 26 11.80 -3.64 16.26
CA ALA A 26 12.39 -2.44 15.71
C ALA A 26 13.29 -1.76 16.76
N PRO A 27 14.44 -1.17 16.38
CA PRO A 27 15.38 -0.56 17.34
C PRO A 27 14.76 0.55 18.19
N ASP A 28 13.68 1.18 17.72
CA ASP A 28 12.95 2.26 18.37
C ASP A 28 11.62 1.82 19.04
N ALA A 29 11.34 0.51 19.11
CA ALA A 29 10.05 -0.04 19.57
C ALA A 29 9.59 0.52 20.94
N TRP A 30 10.52 0.82 21.84
CA TRP A 30 10.23 1.34 23.19
C TRP A 30 10.30 2.86 23.31
N ARG A 31 10.79 3.56 22.28
CA ARG A 31 11.00 5.01 22.31
C ARG A 31 10.04 5.79 21.42
N ASN A 32 9.52 5.14 20.42
CA ASN A 32 8.65 5.77 19.43
C ASN A 32 7.19 5.77 19.91
N PRO A 33 6.60 6.93 20.24
CA PRO A 33 5.23 7.02 20.74
C PRO A 33 4.17 6.61 19.70
N ALA A 34 4.52 6.54 18.41
CA ALA A 34 3.60 6.15 17.35
C ALA A 34 3.05 4.74 17.57
N TYR A 35 3.86 3.80 18.06
CA TYR A 35 3.40 2.44 18.38
C TYR A 35 2.34 2.43 19.49
N LEU A 36 2.57 3.23 20.55
CA LEU A 36 1.62 3.35 21.64
C LEU A 36 0.31 4.00 21.18
N HIS A 37 0.40 5.09 20.42
CA HIS A 37 -0.79 5.76 19.85
C HIS A 37 -1.60 4.82 18.98
N PHE A 38 -0.95 4.05 18.11
CA PHE A 38 -1.60 3.05 17.28
C PHE A 38 -2.31 1.97 18.11
N ALA A 39 -1.63 1.42 19.11
CA ALA A 39 -2.21 0.42 20.01
C ALA A 39 -3.42 0.95 20.78
N LEU A 40 -3.33 2.18 21.32
CA LEU A 40 -4.42 2.82 22.04
C LEU A 40 -5.61 3.12 21.15
N LYS A 41 -5.39 3.60 19.91
CA LYS A 41 -6.46 3.84 18.93
C LYS A 41 -7.21 2.55 18.61
N THR A 42 -6.47 1.49 18.31
CA THR A 42 -7.05 0.19 17.97
C THR A 42 -7.81 -0.41 19.14
N LEU A 43 -7.24 -0.33 20.37
CA LEU A 43 -7.89 -0.77 21.58
C LEU A 43 -9.20 0.00 21.82
N LEU A 44 -9.16 1.34 21.74
CA LEU A 44 -10.34 2.18 21.94
C LEU A 44 -11.44 1.87 20.93
N ALA A 45 -11.10 1.76 19.65
CA ALA A 45 -12.07 1.40 18.60
C ALA A 45 -12.72 0.03 18.89
N THR A 46 -11.91 -0.95 19.29
CA THR A 46 -12.40 -2.28 19.63
C THR A 46 -13.30 -2.27 20.87
N LEU A 47 -12.94 -1.51 21.91
CA LEU A 47 -13.75 -1.36 23.13
C LEU A 47 -15.08 -0.67 22.84
N ILE A 48 -15.10 0.38 22.02
CA ILE A 48 -16.36 1.03 21.60
C ILE A 48 -17.27 0.01 20.92
N CYS A 49 -16.74 -0.78 20.00
CA CYS A 49 -17.49 -1.82 19.32
C CYS A 49 -17.97 -2.92 20.27
N TYR A 50 -17.13 -3.33 21.22
CA TYR A 50 -17.50 -4.31 22.24
C TYR A 50 -18.67 -3.84 23.10
N VAL A 51 -18.57 -2.62 23.63
CA VAL A 51 -19.65 -2.03 24.45
C VAL A 51 -20.93 -1.90 23.63
N PHE A 52 -20.81 -1.45 22.37
CA PHE A 52 -21.98 -1.29 21.49
C PHE A 52 -22.71 -2.61 21.25
N TYR A 53 -22.01 -3.66 20.80
CA TYR A 53 -22.67 -4.92 20.46
C TYR A 53 -23.23 -5.63 21.70
N THR A 54 -22.55 -5.49 22.85
CA THR A 54 -23.00 -6.05 24.13
C THR A 54 -24.23 -5.30 24.66
N ALA A 55 -24.23 -3.97 24.62
CA ALA A 55 -25.34 -3.14 25.07
C ALA A 55 -26.58 -3.29 24.16
N ALA A 56 -26.37 -3.55 22.87
CA ALA A 56 -27.45 -3.80 21.92
C ALA A 56 -28.01 -5.24 21.98
N ASP A 57 -27.40 -6.12 22.78
CA ASP A 57 -27.70 -7.57 22.85
C ASP A 57 -27.81 -8.24 21.47
N TRP A 58 -26.92 -7.81 20.54
CA TRP A 58 -26.97 -8.27 19.16
C TRP A 58 -25.86 -9.29 18.89
N GLN A 59 -26.11 -10.55 19.22
CA GLN A 59 -25.13 -11.64 19.17
C GLN A 59 -24.53 -11.88 17.76
N GLY A 60 -25.29 -11.64 16.69
CA GLY A 60 -24.79 -11.76 15.31
C GLY A 60 -23.73 -10.73 14.92
N LEU A 61 -23.54 -9.66 15.70
CA LEU A 61 -22.69 -8.52 15.34
C LEU A 61 -21.22 -8.63 15.81
N HIS A 62 -20.79 -9.77 16.36
CA HIS A 62 -19.42 -9.96 16.90
C HIS A 62 -18.31 -9.67 15.87
N THR A 63 -18.58 -9.72 14.57
CA THR A 63 -17.65 -9.34 13.50
C THR A 63 -17.27 -7.87 13.50
N ILE A 64 -17.97 -7.02 14.27
CA ILE A 64 -17.67 -5.59 14.41
C ILE A 64 -16.27 -5.36 15.02
N MET A 65 -15.93 -6.10 16.09
CA MET A 65 -14.62 -6.01 16.75
C MET A 65 -13.48 -6.47 15.83
N LEU A 66 -13.68 -7.61 15.18
CA LEU A 66 -12.72 -8.16 14.23
C LEU A 66 -12.44 -7.17 13.10
N SER A 67 -13.48 -6.48 12.63
CA SER A 67 -13.35 -5.47 11.58
C SER A 67 -12.51 -4.28 12.01
N CYS A 68 -12.65 -3.80 13.25
CA CYS A 68 -11.82 -2.72 13.78
C CYS A 68 -10.33 -3.09 13.76
N VAL A 69 -9.99 -4.27 14.26
CA VAL A 69 -8.59 -4.73 14.36
C VAL A 69 -7.97 -4.96 12.98
N ILE A 70 -8.71 -5.61 12.07
CA ILE A 70 -8.18 -5.93 10.74
C ILE A 70 -7.94 -4.68 9.89
N VAL A 71 -8.81 -3.67 9.99
CA VAL A 71 -8.69 -2.44 9.20
C VAL A 71 -7.62 -1.51 9.73
N ALA A 72 -7.35 -1.53 11.04
CA ALA A 72 -6.32 -0.71 11.65
C ALA A 72 -4.95 -0.93 11.00
N GLN A 73 -4.34 0.15 10.53
CA GLN A 73 -2.98 0.19 9.98
C GLN A 73 -2.22 1.36 10.60
N PRO A 74 -0.88 1.31 10.66
CA PRO A 74 -0.08 2.40 11.26
C PRO A 74 -0.28 3.75 10.58
N GLY A 75 -0.56 3.78 9.26
CA GLY A 75 -0.78 5.00 8.49
C GLY A 75 -2.26 5.26 8.19
N LEU A 76 -2.66 6.53 8.15
CA LEU A 76 -4.03 6.93 7.83
C LEU A 76 -4.43 6.50 6.40
N GLY A 77 -3.54 6.70 5.44
CA GLY A 77 -3.75 6.31 4.04
C GLY A 77 -3.90 4.80 3.88
N ALA A 78 -3.03 4.03 4.55
CA ALA A 78 -3.10 2.57 4.56
C ALA A 78 -4.42 2.06 5.18
N THR A 79 -4.85 2.68 6.29
CA THR A 79 -6.13 2.38 6.94
C THR A 79 -7.30 2.65 5.99
N MET A 80 -7.34 3.80 5.33
CA MET A 80 -8.41 4.16 4.39
C MET A 80 -8.44 3.24 3.16
N GLN A 81 -7.30 2.92 2.58
CA GLN A 81 -7.21 1.98 1.47
C GLN A 81 -7.77 0.61 1.87
N LYS A 82 -7.33 0.08 3.01
CA LYS A 82 -7.79 -1.22 3.52
C LYS A 82 -9.28 -1.22 3.86
N THR A 83 -9.79 -0.10 4.38
CA THR A 83 -11.21 0.15 4.63
C THR A 83 -12.04 -0.05 3.36
N TRP A 84 -11.69 0.63 2.27
CA TRP A 84 -12.43 0.52 1.02
C TRP A 84 -12.38 -0.88 0.41
N LEU A 85 -11.20 -1.53 0.45
CA LEU A 85 -11.05 -2.90 -0.03
C LEU A 85 -11.87 -3.90 0.82
N ARG A 86 -11.95 -3.67 2.13
CA ARG A 86 -12.75 -4.50 3.02
C ARG A 86 -14.24 -4.36 2.74
N ILE A 87 -14.74 -3.12 2.62
CA ILE A 87 -16.14 -2.86 2.28
C ILE A 87 -16.49 -3.47 0.92
N GLY A 88 -15.72 -3.16 -0.12
CA GLY A 88 -15.96 -3.66 -1.47
C GLY A 88 -15.90 -5.19 -1.55
N GLY A 89 -14.90 -5.81 -0.94
CA GLY A 89 -14.77 -7.26 -0.88
C GLY A 89 -15.91 -7.94 -0.13
N ALA A 90 -16.32 -7.38 1.02
CA ALA A 90 -17.42 -7.92 1.80
C ALA A 90 -18.78 -7.80 1.08
N LEU A 91 -19.05 -6.66 0.46
CA LEU A 91 -20.29 -6.45 -0.30
C LEU A 91 -20.37 -7.38 -1.51
N LEU A 92 -19.27 -7.53 -2.25
CA LEU A 92 -19.22 -8.45 -3.40
C LEU A 92 -19.41 -9.90 -2.95
N ALA A 93 -18.71 -10.33 -1.90
CA ALA A 93 -18.85 -11.68 -1.37
C ALA A 93 -20.28 -11.96 -0.87
N SER A 94 -20.88 -11.00 -0.18
CA SER A 94 -22.24 -11.12 0.34
C SER A 94 -23.26 -11.16 -0.78
N LEU A 95 -23.06 -10.38 -1.84
CA LEU A 95 -23.91 -10.42 -3.04
C LEU A 95 -23.81 -11.79 -3.73
N LEU A 96 -22.60 -12.31 -3.94
CA LEU A 96 -22.40 -13.63 -4.53
C LEU A 96 -23.00 -14.74 -3.67
N ALA A 97 -22.81 -14.69 -2.34
CA ALA A 97 -23.43 -15.64 -1.42
C ALA A 97 -24.96 -15.57 -1.49
N LEU A 98 -25.54 -14.35 -1.48
CA LEU A 98 -26.99 -14.15 -1.58
C LEU A 98 -27.56 -14.73 -2.88
N LEU A 99 -26.91 -14.45 -4.02
CA LEU A 99 -27.34 -14.99 -5.31
C LEU A 99 -27.31 -16.52 -5.34
N LEU A 100 -26.25 -17.12 -4.81
CA LEU A 100 -26.15 -18.57 -4.71
C LEU A 100 -27.21 -19.17 -3.77
N ILE A 101 -27.44 -18.57 -2.61
CA ILE A 101 -28.43 -19.03 -1.63
C ILE A 101 -29.86 -18.96 -2.22
N VAL A 102 -30.19 -17.86 -2.89
CA VAL A 102 -31.57 -17.65 -3.36
C VAL A 102 -31.87 -18.41 -4.64
N PHE A 103 -30.94 -18.43 -5.61
CA PHE A 103 -31.23 -18.94 -6.95
C PHE A 103 -30.68 -20.35 -7.22
N VAL A 104 -29.61 -20.77 -6.58
CA VAL A 104 -28.93 -22.03 -6.90
C VAL A 104 -29.12 -23.09 -5.81
N GLN A 105 -28.99 -22.70 -4.54
CA GLN A 105 -29.09 -23.60 -3.41
C GLN A 105 -30.43 -24.39 -3.35
N PRO A 106 -31.60 -23.81 -3.68
CA PRO A 106 -32.86 -24.56 -3.64
C PRO A 106 -32.91 -25.78 -4.59
N TRP A 107 -32.02 -25.83 -5.56
CA TRP A 107 -31.94 -26.87 -6.58
C TRP A 107 -30.85 -27.91 -6.30
N THR A 108 -30.10 -27.78 -5.19
CA THR A 108 -28.90 -28.57 -4.92
C THR A 108 -28.84 -28.97 -3.45
N ASP A 109 -29.03 -30.29 -3.19
CA ASP A 109 -28.99 -30.88 -1.85
C ASP A 109 -27.78 -31.83 -1.68
N SER A 110 -26.78 -31.74 -2.56
CA SER A 110 -25.61 -32.63 -2.54
C SER A 110 -24.33 -31.91 -2.19
N LEU A 111 -23.37 -32.65 -1.61
CA LEU A 111 -22.01 -32.14 -1.37
C LEU A 111 -21.35 -31.68 -2.67
N THR A 112 -21.57 -32.40 -3.77
CA THR A 112 -21.06 -32.01 -5.10
C THR A 112 -21.62 -30.67 -5.53
N GLY A 113 -22.90 -30.41 -5.28
CA GLY A 113 -23.53 -29.13 -5.57
C GLY A 113 -22.93 -28.00 -4.73
N LEU A 114 -22.71 -28.23 -3.42
CA LEU A 114 -22.07 -27.27 -2.53
C LEU A 114 -20.66 -26.91 -3.03
N LEU A 115 -19.87 -27.90 -3.42
CA LEU A 115 -18.53 -27.67 -3.98
C LEU A 115 -18.59 -26.96 -5.33
N ALA A 116 -19.50 -27.33 -6.22
CA ALA A 116 -19.68 -26.69 -7.52
C ALA A 116 -20.06 -25.19 -7.40
N MET A 117 -20.78 -24.79 -6.34
CA MET A 117 -21.13 -23.40 -6.06
C MET A 117 -19.96 -22.64 -5.41
N SER A 118 -19.27 -23.26 -4.45
CA SER A 118 -18.27 -22.57 -3.65
C SER A 118 -16.92 -22.44 -4.37
N LEU A 119 -16.47 -23.45 -5.11
CA LEU A 119 -15.16 -23.44 -5.78
C LEU A 119 -14.98 -22.31 -6.78
N PRO A 120 -15.94 -21.96 -7.66
CA PRO A 120 -15.77 -20.83 -8.59
C PRO A 120 -15.60 -19.48 -7.87
N VAL A 121 -16.33 -19.25 -6.77
CA VAL A 121 -16.22 -18.00 -6.00
C VAL A 121 -14.87 -17.94 -5.28
N LEU A 122 -14.43 -19.05 -4.68
CA LEU A 122 -13.13 -19.12 -4.02
C LEU A 122 -11.98 -19.02 -5.03
N ALA A 123 -12.12 -19.61 -6.22
CA ALA A 123 -11.15 -19.46 -7.31
C ALA A 123 -11.04 -17.99 -7.78
N LEU A 124 -12.18 -17.31 -7.94
CA LEU A 124 -12.21 -15.87 -8.26
C LEU A 124 -11.53 -15.04 -7.16
N ALA A 125 -11.84 -15.34 -5.90
CA ALA A 125 -11.23 -14.67 -4.75
C ALA A 125 -9.71 -14.88 -4.71
N ALA A 126 -9.24 -16.11 -4.94
CA ALA A 126 -7.83 -16.46 -5.01
C ALA A 126 -7.12 -15.78 -6.19
N TRP A 127 -7.77 -15.71 -7.35
CA TRP A 127 -7.22 -15.02 -8.52
C TRP A 127 -7.04 -13.52 -8.27
N ILE A 128 -8.03 -12.85 -7.66
CA ILE A 128 -7.92 -11.44 -7.27
C ILE A 128 -6.81 -11.26 -6.21
N ALA A 129 -6.71 -12.18 -5.25
CA ALA A 129 -5.69 -12.13 -4.19
C ALA A 129 -4.26 -12.33 -4.73
N ALA A 130 -4.09 -13.15 -5.76
CA ALA A 130 -2.81 -13.37 -6.43
C ALA A 130 -2.42 -12.24 -7.42
N GLY A 131 -3.32 -11.29 -7.64
CA GLY A 131 -3.10 -10.18 -8.56
C GLY A 131 -2.21 -9.08 -7.98
N SER A 132 -2.56 -7.82 -8.28
CA SER A 132 -1.82 -6.66 -7.79
C SER A 132 -1.97 -6.48 -6.27
N GLU A 133 -0.87 -6.15 -5.57
CA GLU A 133 -0.88 -5.83 -4.13
C GLU A 133 -1.94 -4.78 -3.75
N ARG A 134 -2.31 -3.91 -4.69
CA ARG A 134 -3.33 -2.86 -4.49
C ARG A 134 -4.71 -3.43 -4.21
N ILE A 135 -5.06 -4.56 -4.80
CA ILE A 135 -6.38 -5.19 -4.71
C ILE A 135 -6.35 -6.57 -4.07
N ALA A 136 -5.17 -7.13 -3.82
CA ALA A 136 -4.99 -8.48 -3.26
C ALA A 136 -5.82 -8.67 -1.98
N TYR A 137 -5.86 -7.67 -1.11
CA TYR A 137 -6.67 -7.72 0.11
C TYR A 137 -8.18 -7.86 -0.15
N ALA A 138 -8.70 -7.27 -1.24
CA ALA A 138 -10.11 -7.47 -1.61
C ALA A 138 -10.40 -8.93 -1.95
N GLY A 139 -9.50 -9.61 -2.65
CA GLY A 139 -9.61 -11.04 -2.93
C GLY A 139 -9.64 -11.89 -1.66
N ILE A 140 -8.73 -11.64 -0.72
CA ILE A 140 -8.72 -12.29 0.60
C ILE A 140 -10.05 -12.04 1.32
N GLN A 141 -10.55 -10.81 1.29
CA GLN A 141 -11.81 -10.43 1.93
C GLN A 141 -13.02 -11.12 1.29
N ILE A 142 -13.05 -11.24 -0.05
CA ILE A 142 -14.11 -11.97 -0.76
C ILE A 142 -14.13 -13.43 -0.31
N GLY A 143 -12.98 -14.11 -0.36
CA GLY A 143 -12.88 -15.50 0.05
C GLY A 143 -13.29 -15.73 1.51
N PHE A 144 -12.77 -14.89 2.41
CA PHE A 144 -13.06 -14.98 3.84
C PHE A 144 -14.55 -14.73 4.16
N THR A 145 -15.12 -13.65 3.62
CA THR A 145 -16.54 -13.30 3.87
C THR A 145 -17.48 -14.33 3.25
N PHE A 146 -17.18 -14.79 2.04
CA PHE A 146 -17.95 -15.82 1.38
C PHE A 146 -17.90 -17.15 2.15
N ALA A 147 -16.72 -17.62 2.53
CA ALA A 147 -16.57 -18.85 3.29
C ALA A 147 -17.33 -18.81 4.63
N LEU A 148 -17.22 -17.71 5.35
CA LEU A 148 -17.96 -17.53 6.60
C LEU A 148 -19.47 -17.37 6.40
N ALA A 149 -19.93 -16.84 5.27
CA ALA A 149 -21.34 -16.67 4.98
C ALA A 149 -22.00 -17.95 4.42
N PHE A 150 -21.25 -18.71 3.59
CA PHE A 150 -21.82 -19.81 2.83
C PHE A 150 -21.40 -21.19 3.36
N LEU A 151 -20.22 -21.30 4.00
CA LEU A 151 -19.66 -22.57 4.48
C LEU A 151 -19.68 -22.70 6.02
N SER A 152 -20.41 -21.82 6.74
CA SER A 152 -20.46 -21.84 8.21
C SER A 152 -21.10 -23.12 8.77
N TRP A 153 -22.00 -23.72 8.02
CA TRP A 153 -22.72 -24.94 8.38
C TRP A 153 -22.66 -25.95 7.22
N PHE A 154 -22.61 -27.23 7.55
CA PHE A 154 -22.75 -28.32 6.56
C PHE A 154 -24.21 -28.58 6.16
N ALA A 155 -25.09 -27.58 6.30
CA ALA A 155 -26.49 -27.62 5.96
C ALA A 155 -26.85 -26.40 5.11
N PRO A 156 -27.91 -26.47 4.28
CA PRO A 156 -28.40 -25.34 3.54
C PRO A 156 -28.72 -24.15 4.45
N LEU A 157 -28.22 -22.98 4.11
CA LEU A 157 -28.51 -21.74 4.85
C LEU A 157 -29.97 -21.34 4.62
N THR A 158 -30.78 -21.42 5.66
CA THR A 158 -32.20 -21.05 5.64
C THR A 158 -32.44 -19.64 6.17
N ASN A 159 -31.43 -19.05 6.81
CA ASN A 159 -31.59 -17.75 7.49
C ASN A 159 -30.58 -16.72 6.96
N LEU A 160 -31.07 -15.71 6.25
CA LEU A 160 -30.29 -14.60 5.74
C LEU A 160 -29.87 -13.57 6.83
N THR A 161 -30.33 -13.74 8.07
CA THR A 161 -29.99 -12.85 9.19
C THR A 161 -28.49 -12.86 9.47
N GLU A 162 -27.84 -14.03 9.41
CA GLU A 162 -26.39 -14.13 9.61
C GLU A 162 -25.60 -13.35 8.55
N LEU A 163 -26.02 -13.42 7.28
CA LEU A 163 -25.40 -12.66 6.20
C LEU A 163 -25.57 -11.15 6.41
N ARG A 164 -26.78 -10.72 6.76
CA ARG A 164 -27.08 -9.32 7.09
C ARG A 164 -26.22 -8.82 8.24
N ASP A 165 -26.22 -9.55 9.36
CA ASP A 165 -25.51 -9.16 10.58
C ASP A 165 -23.99 -9.08 10.35
N ARG A 166 -23.46 -9.95 9.52
CA ARG A 166 -22.06 -9.93 9.12
C ARG A 166 -21.71 -8.69 8.32
N VAL A 167 -22.53 -8.34 7.33
CA VAL A 167 -22.35 -7.10 6.54
C VAL A 167 -22.42 -5.87 7.44
N LEU A 168 -23.44 -5.80 8.29
CA LEU A 168 -23.61 -4.68 9.23
C LEU A 168 -22.46 -4.60 10.22
N GLY A 169 -21.99 -5.73 10.75
CA GLY A 169 -20.82 -5.78 11.64
C GLY A 169 -19.54 -5.27 10.96
N ILE A 170 -19.31 -5.63 9.70
CA ILE A 170 -18.17 -5.12 8.94
C ILE A 170 -18.30 -3.62 8.74
N LEU A 171 -19.45 -3.12 8.29
CA LEU A 171 -19.66 -1.69 8.02
C LEU A 171 -19.52 -0.84 9.28
N LEU A 172 -20.14 -1.26 10.40
CA LEU A 172 -20.05 -0.56 11.67
C LEU A 172 -18.64 -0.61 12.25
N GLY A 173 -17.96 -1.75 12.20
CA GLY A 173 -16.59 -1.88 12.70
C GLY A 173 -15.61 -1.01 11.90
N VAL A 174 -15.75 -1.00 10.58
CA VAL A 174 -14.97 -0.12 9.70
C VAL A 174 -15.26 1.35 9.99
N LEU A 175 -16.54 1.71 10.17
CA LEU A 175 -16.95 3.09 10.49
C LEU A 175 -16.31 3.57 11.79
N VAL A 176 -16.44 2.80 12.88
CA VAL A 176 -15.88 3.15 14.19
C VAL A 176 -14.36 3.25 14.11
N SER A 177 -13.69 2.26 13.48
CA SER A 177 -12.24 2.29 13.31
C SER A 177 -11.79 3.51 12.51
N SER A 178 -12.49 3.82 11.41
CA SER A 178 -12.16 4.99 10.56
C SER A 178 -12.31 6.29 11.32
N ILE A 179 -13.38 6.46 12.09
CA ILE A 179 -13.59 7.66 12.92
C ILE A 179 -12.47 7.80 13.94
N VAL A 180 -12.15 6.75 14.68
CA VAL A 180 -11.10 6.80 15.71
C VAL A 180 -9.73 7.13 15.08
N HIS A 181 -9.35 6.48 13.97
CA HIS A 181 -8.06 6.72 13.32
C HIS A 181 -7.97 8.08 12.63
N LEU A 182 -9.12 8.66 12.21
CA LEU A 182 -9.17 9.95 11.55
C LEU A 182 -9.06 11.12 12.54
N TYR A 183 -9.71 11.00 13.69
CA TYR A 183 -9.84 12.11 14.64
C TYR A 183 -8.87 12.02 15.83
N LEU A 184 -8.46 10.81 16.20
CA LEU A 184 -7.57 10.60 17.34
C LEU A 184 -6.13 10.42 16.84
N TRP A 185 -5.27 11.43 16.99
CA TRP A 185 -3.86 11.42 16.55
C TRP A 185 -3.68 10.90 15.11
N PRO A 186 -4.15 11.63 14.09
CA PRO A 186 -4.04 11.17 12.70
C PRO A 186 -2.56 11.06 12.27
N ASP A 187 -2.15 9.85 11.90
CA ASP A 187 -0.79 9.54 11.42
C ASP A 187 -0.76 9.65 9.89
N SER A 188 -0.52 10.87 9.37
CA SER A 188 -0.36 11.09 7.94
C SER A 188 0.97 10.56 7.43
N GLU A 189 0.94 9.88 6.30
CA GLU A 189 2.12 9.38 5.59
C GLU A 189 2.71 10.43 4.61
N ALA A 190 2.04 11.58 4.44
CA ALA A 190 2.45 12.63 3.52
C ALA A 190 3.85 13.22 3.79
N PRO A 191 4.27 13.49 5.05
CA PRO A 191 5.63 13.93 5.35
C PRO A 191 6.69 12.91 4.95
N GLN A 192 6.40 11.60 5.16
CA GLN A 192 7.30 10.52 4.78
C GLN A 192 7.47 10.44 3.26
N LEU A 193 6.40 10.66 2.49
CA LEU A 193 6.45 10.67 1.04
C LEU A 193 7.41 11.73 0.51
N LYS A 194 7.33 12.95 1.04
CA LYS A 194 8.22 14.04 0.64
C LYS A 194 9.68 13.72 0.91
N SER A 195 9.97 13.27 2.13
CA SER A 195 11.33 12.87 2.53
C SER A 195 11.86 11.71 1.65
N ARG A 196 11.00 10.73 1.32
CA ARG A 196 11.38 9.63 0.42
C ARG A 196 11.65 10.10 -1.00
N LEU A 197 10.79 10.95 -1.58
CA LEU A 197 11.02 11.50 -2.91
C LEU A 197 12.30 12.33 -2.98
N ALA A 198 12.54 13.21 -2.00
CA ALA A 198 13.79 13.95 -1.91
C ALA A 198 15.00 13.00 -1.77
N GLY A 199 14.88 11.96 -0.94
CA GLY A 199 15.90 10.93 -0.78
C GLY A 199 16.20 10.16 -2.06
N LEU A 200 15.18 9.88 -2.89
CA LEU A 200 15.37 9.27 -4.21
C LEU A 200 16.22 10.14 -5.14
N TYR A 201 15.92 11.44 -5.22
CA TYR A 201 16.69 12.37 -6.04
C TYR A 201 18.13 12.54 -5.53
N ARG A 202 18.36 12.51 -4.20
CA ARG A 202 19.73 12.50 -3.64
C ARG A 202 20.49 11.23 -4.01
N ARG A 203 19.87 10.06 -3.86
CA ARG A 203 20.48 8.77 -4.26
C ARG A 203 20.79 8.74 -5.75
N LEU A 204 19.89 9.28 -6.58
CA LEU A 204 20.12 9.42 -8.01
C LEU A 204 21.35 10.31 -8.29
N ALA A 205 21.46 11.44 -7.60
CA ALA A 205 22.62 12.33 -7.69
C ALA A 205 23.92 11.63 -7.27
N ASP A 206 23.87 10.85 -6.21
CA ASP A 206 25.04 10.09 -5.73
C ASP A 206 25.43 8.98 -6.72
N CYS A 207 24.44 8.30 -7.32
CA CYS A 207 24.68 7.35 -8.41
C CYS A 207 25.36 8.01 -9.62
N LEU A 208 24.98 9.25 -9.99
CA LEU A 208 25.59 9.98 -11.10
C LEU A 208 27.01 10.48 -10.79
N ALA A 209 27.26 10.86 -9.55
CA ALA A 209 28.57 11.35 -9.12
C ALA A 209 29.60 10.23 -8.89
N ALA A 210 29.12 9.00 -8.61
CA ALA A 210 29.97 7.85 -8.31
C ALA A 210 30.49 7.15 -9.58
N PRO A 211 31.64 6.47 -9.54
CA PRO A 211 32.10 5.57 -10.60
C PRO A 211 31.03 4.50 -10.88
N HIS A 212 31.00 4.02 -12.15
CA HIS A 212 29.94 3.10 -12.61
C HIS A 212 29.75 1.86 -11.72
N ASP A 213 30.84 1.29 -11.24
CA ASP A 213 30.83 0.04 -10.47
C ASP A 213 30.62 0.26 -8.96
N ALA A 214 30.62 1.51 -8.48
CA ALA A 214 30.61 1.80 -7.04
C ALA A 214 29.20 1.78 -6.40
N VAL A 215 28.14 2.08 -7.16
CA VAL A 215 26.78 2.17 -6.61
C VAL A 215 25.82 1.35 -7.47
N PRO A 216 25.26 0.27 -6.94
CA PRO A 216 24.28 -0.53 -7.66
C PRO A 216 22.93 0.22 -7.78
N LEU A 217 22.31 0.15 -8.97
CA LEU A 217 21.00 0.77 -9.24
C LEU A 217 19.81 -0.07 -8.70
N ALA A 218 20.02 -1.36 -8.45
CA ALA A 218 18.95 -2.25 -8.01
C ALA A 218 18.19 -1.75 -6.75
N PRO A 219 18.84 -1.25 -5.68
CA PRO A 219 18.14 -0.68 -4.53
C PRO A 219 17.31 0.55 -4.87
N LEU A 220 17.66 1.29 -5.92
CA LEU A 220 16.90 2.46 -6.35
C LEU A 220 15.58 2.06 -7.00
N PHE A 221 15.56 0.99 -7.80
CA PHE A 221 14.31 0.47 -8.39
C PHE A 221 13.33 -0.05 -7.33
N VAL A 222 13.83 -0.73 -6.29
CA VAL A 222 13.00 -1.12 -5.14
C VAL A 222 12.42 0.13 -4.47
N ALA A 223 13.24 1.17 -4.27
CA ALA A 223 12.77 2.41 -3.64
C ALA A 223 11.74 3.16 -4.51
N PHE A 224 11.75 3.02 -5.84
CA PHE A 224 10.70 3.55 -6.73
C PHE A 224 9.37 2.83 -6.49
N THR A 225 9.37 1.50 -6.45
CA THR A 225 8.18 0.69 -6.18
C THR A 225 7.56 1.02 -4.82
N ASP A 226 8.39 1.12 -3.77
CA ASP A 226 7.95 1.50 -2.43
C ASP A 226 7.35 2.91 -2.40
N SER A 227 7.94 3.85 -3.16
CA SER A 227 7.45 5.22 -3.25
C SER A 227 6.13 5.31 -4.01
N GLU A 228 5.93 4.48 -5.04
CA GLU A 228 4.64 4.38 -5.74
C GLU A 228 3.54 3.87 -4.81
N ALA A 229 3.81 2.82 -4.02
CA ALA A 229 2.88 2.32 -3.02
C ALA A 229 2.52 3.40 -1.97
N LEU A 230 3.52 4.17 -1.53
CA LEU A 230 3.31 5.28 -0.59
C LEU A 230 2.48 6.41 -1.19
N ILE A 231 2.69 6.77 -2.48
CA ILE A 231 1.87 7.75 -3.20
C ILE A 231 0.39 7.33 -3.21
N HIS A 232 0.12 6.04 -3.43
CA HIS A 232 -1.26 5.54 -3.39
C HIS A 232 -1.89 5.69 -2.02
N ARG A 233 -1.16 5.41 -0.94
CA ARG A 233 -1.65 5.57 0.43
C ARG A 233 -1.91 7.04 0.77
N VAL A 234 -0.95 7.92 0.48
CA VAL A 234 -1.12 9.37 0.71
C VAL A 234 -2.32 9.93 -0.07
N ARG A 235 -2.58 9.46 -1.29
CA ARG A 235 -3.76 9.87 -2.06
C ARG A 235 -5.08 9.34 -1.51
N ALA A 236 -5.04 8.25 -0.75
CA ALA A 236 -6.21 7.71 -0.06
C ALA A 236 -6.52 8.46 1.25
N GLU A 237 -5.61 9.31 1.75
CA GLU A 237 -5.86 10.12 2.94
C GLU A 237 -6.99 11.12 2.68
N PRO A 238 -7.93 11.30 3.62
CA PRO A 238 -8.99 12.30 3.51
C PRO A 238 -8.40 13.70 3.66
N LEU A 239 -8.29 14.41 2.54
CA LEU A 239 -7.81 15.79 2.47
C LEU A 239 -8.92 16.74 2.94
N GLY A 240 -8.71 17.40 4.03
CA GLY A 240 -9.69 18.30 4.67
C GLY A 240 -9.85 18.04 6.15
N THR A 241 -9.16 17.07 6.70
CA THR A 241 -9.06 16.88 8.13
C THR A 241 -8.23 18.00 8.74
N TYR A 242 -8.69 18.57 9.84
CA TYR A 242 -8.06 19.72 10.54
C TYR A 242 -6.57 19.52 10.90
N ALA A 243 -6.10 18.27 10.89
CA ALA A 243 -4.74 17.90 11.24
C ALA A 243 -3.91 17.39 10.05
N HIS A 244 -4.36 17.54 8.80
CA HIS A 244 -3.57 17.04 7.66
C HIS A 244 -2.34 17.93 7.45
N PRO A 245 -1.12 17.41 7.62
CA PRO A 245 0.10 18.24 7.59
C PRO A 245 0.43 18.78 6.19
N TRP A 246 -0.27 18.29 5.16
CA TRP A 246 -0.10 18.70 3.79
C TRP A 246 -1.44 18.91 3.07
N PRO A 247 -2.13 20.04 3.31
CA PRO A 247 -3.45 20.31 2.72
C PRO A 247 -3.45 20.32 1.18
N GLN A 248 -2.31 20.61 0.58
CA GLN A 248 -2.14 20.71 -0.88
C GLN A 248 -1.67 19.41 -1.54
N ALA A 249 -1.54 18.31 -0.78
CA ALA A 249 -1.08 17.02 -1.30
C ALA A 249 -1.85 16.55 -2.55
N LYS A 250 -3.16 16.85 -2.62
CA LYS A 250 -4.00 16.48 -3.75
C LYS A 250 -3.56 17.11 -5.07
N ASN A 251 -3.08 18.36 -5.03
CA ASN A 251 -2.70 19.13 -6.20
C ASN A 251 -1.20 19.00 -6.52
N TRP A 252 -0.43 18.35 -5.65
CA TRP A 252 0.99 18.18 -5.84
C TRP A 252 1.29 17.04 -6.83
N PRO A 253 2.17 17.21 -7.83
CA PRO A 253 2.39 16.24 -8.90
C PRO A 253 3.25 15.04 -8.47
N MET A 254 2.85 14.32 -7.43
CA MET A 254 3.62 13.20 -6.83
C MET A 254 4.03 12.15 -7.86
N ARG A 255 3.08 11.72 -8.71
CA ARG A 255 3.34 10.71 -9.73
C ARG A 255 4.28 11.21 -10.82
N ALA A 256 4.10 12.46 -11.26
CA ALA A 256 4.98 13.04 -12.27
C ALA A 256 6.40 13.17 -11.72
N THR A 257 6.57 13.55 -10.46
CA THR A 257 7.88 13.62 -9.81
C THR A 257 8.54 12.25 -9.73
N LEU A 258 7.81 11.19 -9.36
CA LEU A 258 8.34 9.84 -9.32
C LEU A 258 8.70 9.33 -10.73
N ALA A 259 7.80 9.48 -11.70
CA ALA A 259 8.01 9.04 -13.08
C ALA A 259 9.25 9.74 -13.70
N ARG A 260 9.45 11.02 -13.37
CA ARG A 260 10.64 11.75 -13.83
C ARG A 260 11.93 11.22 -13.19
N ALA A 261 11.89 10.85 -11.91
CA ALA A 261 13.06 10.22 -11.28
C ALA A 261 13.40 8.86 -11.90
N GLU A 262 12.39 8.06 -12.25
CA GLU A 262 12.58 6.79 -12.97
C GLU A 262 13.14 6.99 -14.37
N GLU A 263 12.64 7.98 -15.11
CA GLU A 263 13.16 8.35 -16.44
C GLU A 263 14.62 8.74 -16.37
N ILE A 264 14.98 9.61 -15.42
CA ILE A 264 16.36 10.03 -15.20
C ILE A 264 17.25 8.83 -14.85
N ALA A 265 16.77 7.91 -13.99
CA ALA A 265 17.52 6.70 -13.63
C ALA A 265 17.85 5.85 -14.87
N ARG A 266 16.88 5.62 -15.75
CA ARG A 266 17.06 4.85 -16.98
C ARG A 266 18.02 5.53 -17.96
N LEU A 267 17.85 6.83 -18.19
CA LEU A 267 18.71 7.61 -19.09
C LEU A 267 20.14 7.70 -18.56
N SER A 268 20.29 7.88 -17.24
CA SER A 268 21.58 8.00 -16.60
C SER A 268 22.41 6.71 -16.69
N GLU A 269 21.79 5.55 -16.66
CA GLU A 269 22.49 4.27 -16.82
C GLU A 269 23.13 4.16 -18.21
N GLY A 270 22.36 4.45 -19.25
CA GLY A 270 22.87 4.44 -20.62
C GLY A 270 24.01 5.45 -20.85
N TYR A 271 23.90 6.64 -20.27
CA TYR A 271 24.93 7.66 -20.37
C TYR A 271 26.22 7.29 -19.60
N ARG A 272 26.09 6.79 -18.37
CA ARG A 272 27.24 6.38 -17.53
C ARG A 272 28.06 5.25 -18.15
N LEU A 273 27.43 4.35 -18.92
CA LEU A 273 28.12 3.28 -19.62
C LEU A 273 29.07 3.80 -20.72
N ASN A 274 28.76 4.96 -21.29
CA ASN A 274 29.50 5.54 -22.42
C ASN A 274 30.33 6.79 -22.04
N ALA A 275 30.14 7.34 -20.83
CA ALA A 275 30.82 8.56 -20.39
C ALA A 275 32.27 8.29 -19.96
N ALA A 276 33.13 9.26 -20.21
CA ALA A 276 34.48 9.23 -19.68
C ALA A 276 34.50 9.38 -18.15
N PRO A 277 35.45 8.75 -17.45
CA PRO A 277 35.61 8.94 -16.03
C PRO A 277 35.80 10.43 -15.69
N GLY A 278 34.96 10.98 -14.80
CA GLY A 278 35.03 12.38 -14.39
C GLY A 278 34.34 13.38 -15.33
N ASP A 279 33.41 12.94 -16.16
CA ASP A 279 32.63 13.82 -17.04
C ASP A 279 31.95 14.96 -16.23
N PRO A 280 32.27 16.24 -16.55
CA PRO A 280 31.71 17.38 -15.84
C PRO A 280 30.19 17.53 -16.02
N THR A 281 29.61 16.89 -17.03
CA THR A 281 28.15 16.88 -17.26
C THR A 281 27.46 16.10 -16.19
N LEU A 282 27.97 14.91 -15.82
CA LEU A 282 27.39 14.09 -14.75
C LEU A 282 27.45 14.82 -13.40
N ALA A 283 28.57 15.51 -13.11
CA ALA A 283 28.70 16.28 -11.87
C ALA A 283 27.69 17.44 -11.80
N ARG A 284 27.48 18.16 -12.91
CA ARG A 284 26.46 19.22 -12.99
C ARG A 284 25.05 18.67 -12.83
N CYS A 285 24.74 17.54 -13.45
CA CYS A 285 23.46 16.87 -13.31
C CYS A 285 23.22 16.43 -11.84
N ALA A 286 24.21 15.85 -11.20
CA ALA A 286 24.13 15.46 -9.80
C ALA A 286 23.83 16.64 -8.88
N GLU A 287 24.49 17.77 -9.08
CA GLU A 287 24.27 18.99 -8.31
C GLU A 287 22.84 19.54 -8.52
N GLN A 288 22.34 19.53 -9.77
CA GLN A 288 20.97 19.96 -10.06
C GLN A 288 19.93 19.06 -9.37
N LEU A 289 20.16 17.73 -9.35
CA LEU A 289 19.26 16.79 -8.65
C LEU A 289 19.26 17.03 -7.13
N ARG A 290 20.41 17.33 -6.53
CA ARG A 290 20.47 17.68 -5.10
C ARG A 290 19.69 18.95 -4.79
N ARG A 291 19.84 19.99 -5.60
CA ARG A 291 19.06 21.24 -5.47
C ARG A 291 17.56 21.00 -5.66
N TYR A 292 17.20 20.10 -6.56
CA TYR A 292 15.80 19.71 -6.75
C TYR A 292 15.25 18.95 -5.55
N ALA A 293 16.02 18.05 -4.95
CA ALA A 293 15.67 17.37 -3.71
C ALA A 293 15.41 18.35 -2.55
N GLU A 294 16.25 19.37 -2.41
CA GLU A 294 16.07 20.44 -1.41
C GLU A 294 14.77 21.20 -1.64
N ARG A 295 14.45 21.53 -2.90
CA ARG A 295 13.18 22.17 -3.23
C ARG A 295 11.95 21.33 -2.87
N ILE A 296 12.00 20.01 -3.15
CA ILE A 296 10.92 19.10 -2.75
C ILE A 296 10.66 19.21 -1.24
N GLU A 297 11.69 19.29 -0.42
CA GLU A 297 11.55 19.46 1.03
C GLU A 297 11.05 20.85 1.43
N GLN A 298 11.52 21.91 0.79
CA GLN A 298 11.14 23.28 1.10
C GLN A 298 9.72 23.64 0.66
N GLU A 299 9.30 23.24 -0.54
CA GLU A 299 7.93 23.45 -1.04
C GLU A 299 6.87 22.70 -0.21
N ALA A 300 7.34 21.81 0.66
CA ALA A 300 6.50 21.15 1.63
C ALA A 300 5.91 22.10 2.68
N THR A 301 6.57 23.19 2.95
CA THR A 301 6.24 24.12 4.02
C THR A 301 5.65 25.44 3.52
N ALA A 302 5.77 25.74 2.22
CA ALA A 302 5.26 26.99 1.64
C ALA A 302 3.87 26.79 1.00
N PRO A 303 2.84 27.55 1.41
CA PRO A 303 1.55 27.52 0.74
C PRO A 303 1.65 28.18 -0.64
N GLY A 304 1.39 27.42 -1.71
CA GLY A 304 1.12 27.97 -3.03
C GLY A 304 2.23 27.89 -4.10
N GLY A 305 3.34 27.21 -3.85
CA GLY A 305 4.39 27.01 -4.86
C GLY A 305 4.02 25.96 -5.91
N THR A 306 3.90 26.34 -7.18
CA THR A 306 3.98 25.40 -8.29
C THR A 306 5.43 24.90 -8.39
N LEU A 307 5.63 23.58 -8.45
CA LEU A 307 6.96 23.02 -8.72
C LEU A 307 7.49 23.66 -10.02
N ALA A 308 8.58 24.43 -9.91
CA ALA A 308 9.27 24.93 -11.08
C ALA A 308 9.62 23.74 -11.99
N ALA A 309 9.44 23.90 -13.28
CA ALA A 309 9.79 22.88 -14.25
C ALA A 309 11.20 22.37 -13.94
N LEU A 310 11.40 21.04 -14.04
CA LEU A 310 12.72 20.46 -13.97
C LEU A 310 13.63 21.22 -14.95
N PRO A 311 14.91 21.45 -14.60
CA PRO A 311 15.82 22.07 -15.53
C PRO A 311 15.78 21.33 -16.87
N ASP A 312 15.69 22.12 -17.95
CA ASP A 312 15.72 21.59 -19.30
C ASP A 312 17.11 20.95 -19.49
N TRP A 313 17.12 19.63 -19.66
CA TRP A 313 18.37 18.86 -19.78
C TRP A 313 19.06 19.10 -21.13
N GLY A 314 18.50 19.97 -21.98
CA GLY A 314 18.97 20.15 -23.35
C GLY A 314 18.78 18.88 -24.21
N PRO A 315 18.84 18.97 -25.51
CA PRO A 315 18.86 17.78 -26.34
C PRO A 315 20.03 16.91 -25.94
N THR A 316 19.77 15.70 -25.46
CA THR A 316 20.79 14.68 -25.26
C THR A 316 21.56 14.55 -26.57
N PRO A 317 22.89 14.67 -26.59
CA PRO A 317 23.66 14.31 -27.75
C PRO A 317 23.61 12.78 -27.89
N ILE A 318 22.54 12.29 -28.49
CA ILE A 318 22.51 10.97 -29.10
C ILE A 318 22.95 11.20 -30.55
N ALA A 319 24.21 11.05 -30.78
CA ALA A 319 24.78 10.80 -32.09
C ALA A 319 25.54 9.48 -32.01
#